data_0f470021afd6fb99a4162829771a7ddd
#
_entry.id   0f470021afd6fb99a4162829771a7ddd
#
_cell.length_a   1.000
_cell.length_b   1.000
_cell.length_c   1.000
_cell.angle_alpha   90.00
_cell.angle_beta   90.00
_cell.angle_gamma   90.00
#
_symmetry.space_group_name_H-M   'P 1'
#
loop_
_entity.id
_entity.type
_entity.pdbx_description
1 polymer ?
#
loop_
_entity_poly.entity_id
_entity_poly.type
_entity_poly.pdbx_seq_one_letter_code
_entity_poly.pdbx_strand_id
1 'polypeptide(L)'
;MIYLDNAATTALSPAAIQAMTKTMTVFGNPSSTHSHGREASKLLRQAREDIAQALHTQSNKILFTSGGTESNNTAIKGYALRHQNRGKHIVTT
;
A
#
# COMPACT_ATOMS: atom_id res chain seq x y z
N MET A 1 0.06 30.90 8.03
CA MET A 1 -1.04 30.29 7.26
C MET A 1 -1.54 29.05 7.96
N ILE A 2 -2.83 28.90 8.13
CA ILE A 2 -3.44 27.70 8.69
C ILE A 2 -3.91 26.81 7.54
N TYR A 3 -3.41 25.57 7.49
CA TYR A 3 -3.79 24.59 6.47
C TYR A 3 -4.88 23.66 7.01
N LEU A 4 -6.05 23.66 6.37
CA LEU A 4 -7.23 22.90 6.81
C LEU A 4 -7.71 21.86 5.78
N ASP A 5 -6.95 21.60 4.74
CA ASP A 5 -7.31 20.68 3.65
C ASP A 5 -6.56 19.33 3.75
N ASN A 6 -6.43 18.81 4.96
CA ASN A 6 -5.69 17.56 5.22
C ASN A 6 -6.35 16.32 4.58
N ALA A 7 -7.63 16.41 4.23
CA ALA A 7 -8.31 15.34 3.50
C ALA A 7 -7.78 15.17 2.06
N ALA A 8 -7.34 16.26 1.44
CA ALA A 8 -6.76 16.21 0.09
C ALA A 8 -5.32 15.70 0.13
N THR A 9 -4.51 16.24 1.04
CA THR A 9 -3.11 15.83 1.22
C THR A 9 -2.57 16.36 2.53
N THR A 10 -1.48 15.79 3.00
CA THR A 10 -0.75 16.24 4.20
C THR A 10 0.73 16.39 3.87
N ALA A 11 1.43 17.20 4.66
CA ALA A 11 2.88 17.21 4.62
C ALA A 11 3.43 15.86 5.07
N LEU A 12 4.54 15.44 4.47
CA LEU A 12 5.25 14.24 4.93
C LEU A 12 5.85 14.48 6.32
N SER A 13 5.74 13.49 7.19
CA SER A 13 6.40 13.54 8.49
C SER A 13 7.93 13.47 8.31
N PRO A 14 8.72 14.05 9.25
CA PRO A 14 10.17 13.90 9.20
C PRO A 14 10.65 12.45 9.13
N ALA A 15 9.99 11.54 9.84
CA ALA A 15 10.30 10.11 9.81
C ALA A 15 10.06 9.50 8.43
N ALA A 16 8.95 9.86 7.76
CA ALA A 16 8.65 9.40 6.40
C ALA A 16 9.68 9.92 5.39
N ILE A 17 10.05 11.20 5.46
CA ILE A 17 11.07 11.80 4.59
C ILE A 17 12.40 11.06 4.77
N GLN A 18 12.81 10.79 5.99
CA GLN A 18 14.06 10.10 6.29
C GLN A 18 14.06 8.66 5.74
N ALA A 19 12.99 7.92 5.94
CA ALA A 19 12.84 6.55 5.45
C ALA A 19 12.86 6.49 3.92
N MET A 20 12.16 7.40 3.26
CA MET A 20 12.14 7.51 1.79
C MET A 20 13.52 7.84 1.24
N THR A 21 14.20 8.84 1.81
CA THR A 21 15.54 9.27 1.38
C THR A 21 16.55 8.13 1.51
N LYS A 22 16.51 7.40 2.62
CA LYS A 22 17.37 6.23 2.85
C LYS A 22 17.09 5.13 1.82
N THR A 23 15.83 4.87 1.53
CA THR A 23 15.43 3.81 0.59
C THR A 23 15.78 4.14 -0.85
N MET A 24 15.84 5.43 -1.22
CA MET A 24 16.24 5.87 -2.57
C MET A 24 17.66 5.42 -2.97
N THR A 25 18.52 5.12 -2.02
CA THR A 25 19.88 4.61 -2.30
C THR A 25 19.91 3.13 -2.65
N VAL A 26 18.82 2.40 -2.40
CA VAL A 26 18.68 0.98 -2.72
C VAL A 26 18.05 0.86 -4.09
N PHE A 27 18.71 0.15 -5.00
CA PHE A 27 18.15 -0.13 -6.33
C PHE A 27 18.10 -1.63 -6.60
N GLY A 28 17.05 -2.05 -7.26
CA GLY A 28 16.86 -3.44 -7.63
C GLY A 28 15.39 -3.74 -7.89
N ASN A 29 15.15 -4.72 -8.76
CA ASN A 29 13.82 -5.24 -8.96
C ASN A 29 13.52 -6.31 -7.90
N PRO A 30 12.48 -6.16 -7.07
CA PRO A 30 12.13 -7.15 -6.03
C PRO A 30 11.88 -8.56 -6.57
N SER A 31 11.59 -8.70 -7.85
CA SER A 31 11.39 -10.01 -8.50
C SER A 31 12.69 -10.67 -8.98
N SER A 32 13.81 -9.95 -8.95
CA SER A 32 15.10 -10.48 -9.39
C SER A 32 15.77 -11.33 -8.30
N THR A 33 16.47 -12.37 -8.73
CA THR A 33 17.07 -13.36 -7.81
C THR A 33 18.49 -12.98 -7.32
N HIS A 34 19.11 -11.97 -7.94
CA HIS A 34 20.44 -11.50 -7.53
C HIS A 34 20.39 -10.62 -6.27
N SER A 35 21.54 -10.24 -5.72
CA SER A 35 21.67 -9.53 -4.44
C SER A 35 20.84 -8.24 -4.36
N HIS A 36 20.88 -7.40 -5.40
CA HIS A 36 20.10 -6.16 -5.43
C HIS A 36 18.59 -6.41 -5.41
N GLY A 37 18.13 -7.44 -6.13
CA GLY A 37 16.72 -7.84 -6.12
C GLY A 37 16.29 -8.36 -4.74
N ARG A 38 17.13 -9.14 -4.08
CA ARG A 38 16.84 -9.64 -2.72
C ARG A 38 16.77 -8.51 -1.70
N GLU A 39 17.65 -7.52 -1.80
CA GLU A 39 17.62 -6.35 -0.92
C GLU A 39 16.32 -5.54 -1.10
N ALA A 40 15.92 -5.26 -2.34
CA ALA A 40 14.67 -4.59 -2.64
C ALA A 40 13.46 -5.40 -2.15
N SER A 41 13.46 -6.72 -2.36
CA SER A 41 12.42 -7.62 -1.88
C SER A 41 12.30 -7.64 -0.36
N LYS A 42 13.43 -7.60 0.35
CA LYS A 42 13.44 -7.53 1.82
C LYS A 42 12.81 -6.25 2.34
N LEU A 43 13.13 -5.10 1.74
CA LEU A 43 12.52 -3.82 2.10
C LEU A 43 11.01 -3.83 1.90
N LEU A 44 10.55 -4.33 0.75
CA LEU A 44 9.12 -4.41 0.44
C LEU A 44 8.39 -5.33 1.41
N ARG A 45 8.98 -6.47 1.75
CA ARG A 45 8.43 -7.41 2.73
C ARG A 45 8.33 -6.78 4.11
N GLN A 46 9.39 -6.12 4.57
CA GLN A 46 9.40 -5.45 5.87
C GLN A 46 8.33 -4.36 5.94
N ALA A 47 8.19 -3.53 4.90
CA ALA A 47 7.15 -2.53 4.84
C ALA A 47 5.73 -3.14 4.96
N ARG A 48 5.51 -4.26 4.29
CA ARG A 48 4.23 -4.98 4.35
C ARG A 48 3.95 -5.54 5.75
N GLU A 49 4.96 -6.10 6.39
CA GLU A 49 4.87 -6.61 7.76
C GLU A 49 4.58 -5.49 8.77
N ASP A 50 5.26 -4.36 8.65
CA ASP A 50 5.07 -3.19 9.53
C ASP A 50 3.65 -2.64 9.43
N ILE A 51 3.12 -2.51 8.20
CA ILE A 51 1.73 -2.07 7.99
C ILE A 51 0.74 -3.09 8.55
N ALA A 52 0.97 -4.37 8.31
CA ALA A 52 0.12 -5.44 8.82
C ALA A 52 0.07 -5.43 10.35
N GLN A 53 1.20 -5.23 11.00
CA GLN A 53 1.28 -5.12 12.46
C GLN A 53 0.50 -3.90 12.96
N ALA A 54 0.65 -2.74 12.32
CA ALA A 54 -0.07 -1.52 12.69
C ALA A 54 -1.59 -1.67 12.55
N LEU A 55 -2.04 -2.45 11.57
CA LEU A 55 -3.45 -2.72 11.31
C LEU A 55 -3.99 -3.99 12.00
N HIS A 56 -3.18 -4.64 12.84
CA HIS A 56 -3.53 -5.89 13.52
C HIS A 56 -4.02 -6.99 12.56
N THR A 57 -3.33 -7.16 11.43
CA THR A 57 -3.65 -8.15 10.41
C THR A 57 -2.41 -8.93 9.96
N GLN A 58 -2.57 -9.80 9.00
CA GLN A 58 -1.49 -10.61 8.42
C GLN A 58 -0.90 -9.90 7.19
N SER A 59 0.40 -10.05 6.96
CA SER A 59 1.11 -9.42 5.85
C SER A 59 0.58 -9.84 4.47
N ASN A 60 0.08 -11.07 4.34
CA ASN A 60 -0.52 -11.55 3.09
C ASN A 60 -1.88 -10.91 2.74
N LYS A 61 -2.43 -10.10 3.66
CA LYS A 61 -3.66 -9.32 3.44
C LYS A 61 -3.39 -7.87 3.03
N ILE A 62 -2.12 -7.48 2.94
CA ILE A 62 -1.72 -6.15 2.52
C ILE A 62 -1.38 -6.18 1.02
N LEU A 63 -2.09 -5.36 0.26
CA LEU A 63 -1.86 -5.16 -1.17
C LEU A 63 -1.45 -3.71 -1.41
N PHE A 64 -0.25 -3.51 -1.94
CA PHE A 64 0.19 -2.20 -2.39
C PHE A 64 -0.39 -1.86 -3.75
N THR A 65 -0.88 -0.64 -3.89
CA THR A 65 -1.46 -0.11 -5.13
C THR A 65 -0.80 1.20 -5.51
N SER A 66 -1.05 1.67 -6.72
CA SER A 66 -0.53 2.95 -7.21
C SER A 66 -1.19 4.18 -6.59
N GLY A 67 -2.32 4.00 -5.91
CA GLY A 67 -3.05 5.10 -5.28
C GLY A 67 -4.47 4.72 -4.89
N GLY A 68 -5.21 5.70 -4.34
CA GLY A 68 -6.59 5.50 -3.86
C GLY A 68 -7.55 5.02 -4.94
N THR A 69 -7.43 5.48 -6.17
CA THR A 69 -8.29 5.07 -7.28
C THR A 69 -8.16 3.56 -7.56
N GLU A 70 -6.94 3.04 -7.66
CA GLU A 70 -6.71 1.61 -7.84
C GLU A 70 -7.18 0.82 -6.63
N SER A 71 -6.91 1.30 -5.41
CA SER A 71 -7.36 0.66 -4.19
C SER A 71 -8.89 0.53 -4.14
N ASN A 72 -9.62 1.61 -4.43
CA ASN A 72 -11.07 1.61 -4.44
C ASN A 72 -11.65 0.67 -5.50
N ASN A 73 -11.10 0.70 -6.71
CA ASN A 73 -11.53 -0.20 -7.79
C ASN A 73 -11.24 -1.67 -7.46
N THR A 74 -10.08 -1.95 -6.90
CA THR A 74 -9.71 -3.31 -6.48
C THR A 74 -10.65 -3.83 -5.39
N ALA A 75 -10.94 -3.02 -4.38
CA ALA A 75 -11.82 -3.40 -3.28
C ALA A 75 -13.26 -3.62 -3.76
N ILE A 76 -13.83 -2.65 -4.47
CA ILE A 76 -15.24 -2.69 -4.88
C ILE A 76 -15.47 -3.75 -5.94
N LYS A 77 -14.72 -3.70 -7.04
CA LYS A 77 -14.89 -4.65 -8.15
C LYS A 77 -14.46 -6.05 -7.77
N GLY A 78 -13.34 -6.19 -7.05
CA GLY A 78 -12.85 -7.49 -6.61
C GLY A 78 -13.81 -8.19 -5.68
N TYR A 79 -14.35 -7.48 -4.70
CA TYR A 79 -15.35 -8.04 -3.79
C TYR A 79 -16.66 -8.39 -4.52
N ALA A 80 -17.17 -7.48 -5.34
CA ALA A 80 -18.42 -7.70 -6.07
C ALA A 80 -18.34 -8.90 -7.01
N LEU A 81 -17.26 -9.01 -7.78
CA LEU A 81 -17.05 -10.12 -8.72
C LEU A 81 -16.83 -11.45 -7.99
N ARG A 82 -16.12 -11.43 -6.87
CA ARG A 82 -15.85 -12.64 -6.07
C ARG A 82 -17.12 -13.20 -5.40
N HIS A 83 -18.08 -12.33 -5.06
CA HIS A 83 -19.26 -12.68 -4.27
C HIS A 83 -20.58 -12.57 -5.06
N GLN A 84 -20.55 -12.71 -6.39
CA GLN A 84 -21.74 -12.64 -7.24
C GLN A 84 -22.84 -13.63 -6.84
N ASN A 85 -22.46 -14.76 -6.26
CA ASN A 85 -23.38 -15.78 -5.77
C ASN A 85 -24.19 -15.36 -4.53
N ARG A 86 -23.75 -14.30 -3.83
CA ARG A 86 -24.46 -13.74 -2.66
C ARG A 86 -25.41 -12.63 -3.03
N GLY A 87 -25.25 -12.03 -4.20
CA GLY A 87 -26.04 -10.93 -4.70
C GLY A 87 -25.26 -10.08 -5.71
N LYS A 88 -25.97 -9.29 -6.49
CA LYS A 88 -25.41 -8.41 -7.52
C LYS A 88 -25.81 -6.96 -7.32
N HIS A 89 -26.23 -6.60 -6.10
CA HIS A 89 -26.70 -5.26 -5.76
C HIS A 89 -25.65 -4.53 -4.94
N ILE A 90 -25.27 -3.32 -5.36
CA ILE A 90 -24.35 -2.43 -4.67
C ILE A 90 -25.12 -1.18 -4.26
N VAL A 91 -25.04 -0.83 -2.98
CA VAL A 91 -25.65 0.38 -2.44
C VAL A 91 -24.57 1.42 -2.20
N THR A 92 -24.79 2.63 -2.66
CA THR A 92 -23.88 3.76 -2.48
C THR A 92 -24.66 5.02 -2.14
N THR A 93 -23.96 6.03 -1.64
CA THR A 93 -24.53 7.36 -1.38
C THR A 93 -24.60 8.18 -2.65
#